data_29c377f76dc1f72e4b953a7d70f6f806
#
_entry.id   29c377f76dc1f72e4b953a7d70f6f806
#
_cell.length_a   1.000
_cell.length_b   1.000
_cell.length_c   1.000
_cell.angle_alpha   90.00
_cell.angle_beta   90.00
_cell.angle_gamma   90.00
#
_symmetry.space_group_name_H-M   'P 1'
#
loop_
_entity.id
_entity.type
_entity.pdbx_description
1 polymer ?
#
loop_
_entity_poly.entity_id
_entity_poly.type
_entity_poly.pdbx_seq_one_letter_code
_entity_poly.pdbx_strand_id
1 'polypeptide(L)'
;RWPGVWVAATAACSAGLGDTRLNMTRRMEVYLAFRGKPGVSYPPFVCRPADETYEHAWECVWRGHRLRAVALPGHTPGSAGIFLDGDIFFSGDYLIPGEEVILRLPGGSETDYRAVTEPVLRGLPPGLRICPGHGEPYILKGKE
;
A
#
# COMPACT_ATOMS: atom_id res chain seq x y z
N ARG A 1 6.75 -17.38 4.40
CA ARG A 1 5.57 -17.44 3.52
C ARG A 1 4.72 -18.65 3.87
N TRP A 2 3.41 -18.49 3.90
CA TRP A 2 2.48 -19.61 4.11
C TRP A 2 2.54 -20.55 2.91
N PRO A 3 2.70 -21.87 3.10
CA PRO A 3 2.68 -22.84 2.01
C PRO A 3 1.36 -22.74 1.23
N GLY A 4 1.44 -22.78 -0.12
CA GLY A 4 0.27 -22.74 -1.00
C GLY A 4 -0.42 -21.39 -1.15
N VAL A 5 0.12 -20.31 -0.57
CA VAL A 5 -0.40 -18.95 -0.78
C VAL A 5 0.19 -18.35 -2.05
N TRP A 6 -0.68 -17.94 -2.95
CA TRP A 6 -0.35 -17.13 -4.12
C TRP A 6 -0.26 -15.64 -3.74
N VAL A 7 0.75 -14.96 -4.22
CA VAL A 7 0.99 -13.54 -3.94
C VAL A 7 0.99 -12.76 -5.24
N ALA A 8 0.04 -11.84 -5.38
CA ALA A 8 0.03 -10.83 -6.42
C ALA A 8 0.48 -9.48 -5.83
N ALA A 9 1.29 -8.73 -6.56
CA ALA A 9 1.78 -7.42 -6.12
C ALA A 9 2.11 -6.53 -7.32
N THR A 10 2.23 -5.21 -7.10
CA THR A 10 2.83 -4.35 -8.13
C THR A 10 4.25 -4.82 -8.44
N ALA A 11 4.72 -4.61 -9.66
CA ALA A 11 6.10 -4.97 -10.04
C ALA A 11 7.14 -4.28 -9.13
N ALA A 12 6.92 -3.03 -8.77
CA ALA A 12 7.77 -2.28 -7.85
C ALA A 12 7.78 -2.87 -6.43
N CYS A 13 6.60 -3.28 -5.90
CA CYS A 13 6.52 -3.96 -4.62
C CYS A 13 7.26 -5.30 -4.65
N SER A 14 7.04 -6.11 -5.68
CA SER A 14 7.71 -7.41 -5.85
C SER A 14 9.24 -7.27 -5.91
N ALA A 15 9.76 -6.29 -6.64
CA ALA A 15 11.19 -5.97 -6.67
C ALA A 15 11.70 -5.57 -5.27
N GLY A 16 10.90 -4.78 -4.53
CA GLY A 16 11.24 -4.37 -3.16
C GLY A 16 11.36 -5.53 -2.19
N LEU A 17 10.58 -6.60 -2.33
CA LEU A 17 10.61 -7.76 -1.43
C LEU A 17 12.00 -8.43 -1.38
N GLY A 18 12.73 -8.42 -2.48
CA GLY A 18 14.07 -9.01 -2.61
C GLY A 18 15.23 -8.09 -2.22
N ASP A 19 15.00 -6.82 -1.90
CA ASP A 19 16.07 -5.86 -1.56
C ASP A 19 15.83 -5.26 -0.18
N THR A 20 16.77 -5.49 0.74
CA THR A 20 16.69 -5.02 2.14
C THR A 20 16.67 -3.49 2.28
N ARG A 21 17.09 -2.75 1.25
CA ARG A 21 17.02 -1.28 1.22
C ARG A 21 15.63 -0.81 0.84
N LEU A 22 14.99 -1.48 -0.12
CA LEU A 22 13.66 -1.13 -0.63
C LEU A 22 12.55 -1.60 0.31
N ASN A 23 12.71 -2.78 0.93
CA ASN A 23 11.75 -3.27 1.93
C ASN A 23 11.98 -2.69 3.33
N MET A 24 12.90 -1.74 3.46
CA MET A 24 13.21 -1.00 4.71
C MET A 24 13.77 -1.85 5.86
N THR A 25 13.92 -3.16 5.73
CA THR A 25 14.38 -4.02 6.83
C THR A 25 15.79 -3.67 7.29
N ARG A 26 16.64 -3.13 6.41
CA ARG A 26 17.97 -2.63 6.74
C ARG A 26 17.97 -1.42 7.68
N ARG A 27 16.85 -0.71 7.78
CA ARG A 27 16.68 0.49 8.62
C ARG A 27 15.65 0.31 9.74
N MET A 28 15.24 -0.92 10.00
CA MET A 28 14.20 -1.22 10.97
C MET A 28 14.54 -0.71 12.37
N GLU A 29 15.80 -0.82 12.79
CA GLU A 29 16.26 -0.32 14.08
C GLU A 29 16.06 1.19 14.24
N VAL A 30 16.40 1.95 13.19
CA VAL A 30 16.23 3.42 13.18
C VAL A 30 14.74 3.77 13.24
N TYR A 31 13.93 3.08 12.48
CA TYR A 31 12.48 3.27 12.50
C TYR A 31 11.88 2.95 13.86
N LEU A 32 12.25 1.82 14.46
CA LEU A 32 11.77 1.42 15.79
C LEU A 32 12.22 2.38 16.89
N ALA A 33 13.46 2.88 16.83
CA ALA A 33 13.95 3.89 17.76
C ALA A 33 13.12 5.18 17.65
N PHE A 34 12.81 5.63 16.42
CA PHE A 34 11.94 6.77 16.18
C PHE A 34 10.51 6.55 16.73
N ARG A 35 10.01 5.32 16.71
CA ARG A 35 8.71 4.93 17.28
C ARG A 35 8.77 4.66 18.78
N GLY A 36 9.81 5.11 19.48
CA GLY A 36 9.95 4.97 20.93
C GLY A 36 10.34 3.56 21.39
N LYS A 37 10.88 2.73 20.52
CA LYS A 37 11.37 1.38 20.82
C LYS A 37 12.88 1.25 20.52
N PRO A 38 13.74 2.04 21.20
CA PRO A 38 15.18 1.96 21.01
C PRO A 38 15.73 0.60 21.49
N GLY A 39 16.81 0.15 20.88
CA GLY A 39 17.50 -1.09 21.27
C GLY A 39 16.85 -2.38 20.76
N VAL A 40 15.76 -2.29 19.99
CA VAL A 40 15.20 -3.45 19.30
C VAL A 40 15.91 -3.60 17.95
N SER A 41 16.62 -4.72 17.78
CA SER A 41 17.35 -5.04 16.55
C SER A 41 16.72 -6.22 15.84
N TYR A 42 16.63 -6.10 14.53
CA TYR A 42 16.24 -7.19 13.64
C TYR A 42 17.27 -7.32 12.52
N PRO A 43 17.75 -8.55 12.23
CA PRO A 43 18.59 -8.74 11.06
C PRO A 43 17.80 -8.36 9.80
N PRO A 44 18.43 -7.68 8.82
CA PRO A 44 17.81 -7.45 7.54
C PRO A 44 17.38 -8.77 6.89
N PHE A 45 16.21 -8.79 6.29
CA PHE A 45 15.70 -9.99 5.61
C PHE A 45 15.13 -9.63 4.23
N VAL A 46 15.07 -10.61 3.37
CA VAL A 46 14.42 -10.54 2.06
C VAL A 46 13.26 -11.52 2.03
N CYS A 47 12.26 -11.18 1.23
CA CYS A 47 11.16 -12.07 0.93
C CYS A 47 11.29 -12.57 -0.51
N ARG A 48 10.69 -13.72 -0.79
CA ARG A 48 10.53 -14.20 -2.15
C ARG A 48 9.68 -13.19 -2.94
N PRO A 49 9.99 -12.92 -4.22
CA PRO A 49 9.16 -12.10 -5.09
C PRO A 49 7.72 -12.61 -5.17
N ALA A 50 6.81 -11.76 -5.62
CA ALA A 50 5.44 -12.15 -5.89
C ALA A 50 5.38 -13.24 -6.97
N ASP A 51 4.34 -14.06 -6.94
CA ASP A 51 4.10 -15.09 -7.97
C ASP A 51 3.56 -14.47 -9.25
N GLU A 52 2.86 -13.35 -9.10
CA GLU A 52 2.28 -12.57 -10.18
C GLU A 52 2.51 -11.08 -9.93
N THR A 53 2.85 -10.32 -10.98
CA THR A 53 3.07 -8.89 -10.88
C THR A 53 2.17 -8.13 -11.85
N TYR A 54 1.81 -6.90 -11.47
CA TYR A 54 1.04 -5.99 -12.32
C TYR A 54 1.62 -4.58 -12.24
N GLU A 55 1.44 -3.81 -13.32
CA GLU A 55 1.90 -2.41 -13.41
C GLU A 55 0.79 -1.43 -12.98
N HIS A 56 -0.45 -1.65 -13.40
CA HIS A 56 -1.54 -0.71 -13.16
C HIS A 56 -2.64 -1.27 -12.29
N ALA A 57 -3.16 -2.43 -12.65
CA ALA A 57 -4.24 -3.09 -11.91
C ALA A 57 -4.18 -4.60 -12.05
N TRP A 58 -4.79 -5.28 -11.08
CA TRP A 58 -4.96 -6.72 -11.05
C TRP A 58 -6.34 -7.05 -10.45
N GLU A 59 -6.98 -8.10 -10.96
CA GLU A 59 -8.29 -8.51 -10.49
C GLU A 59 -8.35 -10.02 -10.28
N CYS A 60 -9.09 -10.45 -9.28
CA CYS A 60 -9.47 -11.85 -9.10
C CYS A 60 -10.84 -11.99 -8.44
N VAL A 61 -11.38 -13.18 -8.51
CA VAL A 61 -12.54 -13.59 -7.70
C VAL A 61 -12.07 -14.60 -6.67
N TRP A 62 -12.28 -14.30 -5.40
CA TRP A 62 -11.94 -15.17 -4.29
C TRP A 62 -13.18 -15.45 -3.45
N ARG A 63 -13.60 -16.72 -3.40
CA ARG A 63 -14.80 -17.19 -2.67
C ARG A 63 -16.07 -16.38 -2.97
N GLY A 64 -16.26 -16.00 -4.22
CA GLY A 64 -17.41 -15.20 -4.68
C GLY A 64 -17.25 -13.70 -4.52
N HIS A 65 -16.19 -13.22 -3.89
CA HIS A 65 -15.87 -11.80 -3.75
C HIS A 65 -14.94 -11.33 -4.87
N ARG A 66 -15.22 -10.16 -5.44
CA ARG A 66 -14.37 -9.53 -6.44
C ARG A 66 -13.32 -8.67 -5.75
N LEU A 67 -12.06 -8.98 -6.00
CA LEU A 67 -10.92 -8.17 -5.57
C LEU A 67 -10.31 -7.47 -6.79
N ARG A 68 -10.10 -6.16 -6.68
CA ARG A 68 -9.37 -5.37 -7.67
C ARG A 68 -8.30 -4.55 -6.97
N ALA A 69 -7.04 -4.86 -7.24
CA ALA A 69 -5.91 -4.07 -6.79
C ALA A 69 -5.53 -3.04 -7.86
N VAL A 70 -5.20 -1.83 -7.44
CA VAL A 70 -4.72 -0.74 -8.31
C VAL A 70 -3.40 -0.21 -7.78
N ALA A 71 -2.44 0.00 -8.65
CA ALA A 71 -1.17 0.63 -8.27
C ALA A 71 -1.39 2.09 -7.91
N LEU A 72 -0.85 2.51 -6.78
CA LEU A 72 -0.95 3.86 -6.25
C LEU A 72 0.45 4.34 -5.82
N PRO A 73 1.36 4.59 -6.77
CA PRO A 73 2.71 5.05 -6.45
C PRO A 73 2.68 6.45 -5.84
N GLY A 74 3.68 6.77 -5.04
CA GLY A 74 3.82 8.07 -4.39
C GLY A 74 4.30 7.98 -2.96
N HIS A 75 3.56 7.36 -2.05
CA HIS A 75 4.04 7.06 -0.71
C HIS A 75 5.24 6.09 -0.76
N THR A 76 5.08 5.01 -1.50
CA THR A 76 6.18 4.16 -1.98
C THR A 76 5.96 3.80 -3.45
N PRO A 77 6.99 3.34 -4.18
CA PRO A 77 6.82 2.90 -5.57
C PRO A 77 5.86 1.72 -5.73
N GLY A 78 5.78 0.87 -4.70
CA GLY A 78 4.97 -0.34 -4.69
C GLY A 78 3.61 -0.21 -4.02
N SER A 79 3.21 0.98 -3.59
CA SER A 79 1.91 1.19 -2.95
C SER A 79 0.75 0.79 -3.85
N ALA A 80 -0.28 0.22 -3.25
CA ALA A 80 -1.50 -0.20 -3.95
C ALA A 80 -2.73 0.02 -3.07
N GLY A 81 -3.87 0.23 -3.71
CA GLY A 81 -5.18 0.18 -3.05
C GLY A 81 -5.94 -1.05 -3.52
N ILE A 82 -6.83 -1.59 -2.68
CA ILE A 82 -7.60 -2.79 -3.00
C ILE A 82 -9.09 -2.51 -2.82
N PHE A 83 -9.85 -2.70 -3.89
CA PHE A 83 -11.32 -2.72 -3.83
C PHE A 83 -11.80 -4.14 -3.54
N LEU A 84 -12.76 -4.25 -2.65
CA LEU A 84 -13.52 -5.47 -2.39
C LEU A 84 -14.99 -5.22 -2.75
N ASP A 85 -15.50 -5.99 -3.71
CA ASP A 85 -16.87 -5.94 -4.25
C ASP A 85 -17.33 -4.55 -4.77
N GLY A 86 -16.43 -3.59 -4.84
CA GLY A 86 -16.75 -2.21 -5.20
C GLY A 86 -17.25 -1.33 -4.05
N ASP A 87 -17.49 -1.90 -2.88
CA ASP A 87 -18.07 -1.21 -1.71
C ASP A 87 -17.04 -0.83 -0.66
N ILE A 88 -15.91 -1.54 -0.60
CA ILE A 88 -14.84 -1.32 0.37
C ILE A 88 -13.55 -1.01 -0.38
N PHE A 89 -12.80 -0.04 0.12
CA PHE A 89 -11.49 0.33 -0.40
C PHE A 89 -10.44 0.34 0.71
N PHE A 90 -9.49 -0.58 0.62
CA PHE A 90 -8.30 -0.60 1.46
C PHE A 90 -7.27 0.33 0.85
N SER A 91 -7.08 1.48 1.46
CA SER A 91 -6.25 2.56 0.88
C SER A 91 -4.77 2.49 1.27
N GLY A 92 -4.37 1.59 2.16
CA GLY A 92 -3.00 1.60 2.70
C GLY A 92 -2.72 2.92 3.42
N ASP A 93 -1.56 3.51 3.16
CA ASP A 93 -1.14 4.78 3.80
C ASP A 93 -1.68 6.03 3.09
N TYR A 94 -2.82 5.89 2.40
CA TYR A 94 -3.59 7.00 1.84
C TYR A 94 -4.93 7.16 2.55
N LEU A 95 -5.50 8.35 2.48
CA LEU A 95 -6.83 8.69 3.02
C LEU A 95 -6.94 8.43 4.53
N ILE A 96 -5.85 8.60 5.26
CA ILE A 96 -5.84 8.52 6.74
C ILE A 96 -6.50 9.78 7.29
N PRO A 97 -7.55 9.68 8.13
CA PRO A 97 -8.23 10.84 8.64
C PRO A 97 -7.31 11.76 9.45
N GLY A 98 -7.25 13.04 9.08
CA GLY A 98 -6.44 14.05 9.79
C GLY A 98 -4.95 14.00 9.47
N GLU A 99 -4.50 13.15 8.56
CA GLU A 99 -3.09 13.06 8.16
C GLU A 99 -2.90 13.41 6.69
N GLU A 100 -1.80 14.11 6.40
CA GLU A 100 -1.33 14.28 5.04
C GLU A 100 -0.49 13.07 4.61
N VAL A 101 -0.59 12.69 3.33
CA VAL A 101 0.21 11.59 2.80
C VAL A 101 1.70 11.92 2.85
N ILE A 102 2.50 11.02 3.36
CA ILE A 102 3.95 11.15 3.42
C ILE A 102 4.55 10.71 2.07
N LEU A 103 5.11 11.65 1.32
CA LEU A 103 5.70 11.40 -0.02
C LEU A 103 7.24 11.46 -0.02
N ARG A 104 7.87 11.73 1.13
CA ARG A 104 9.33 11.91 1.30
C ARG A 104 10.05 10.69 1.88
N LEU A 105 9.41 9.53 1.89
CA LEU A 105 10.07 8.28 2.27
C LEU A 105 11.08 7.86 1.19
N PRO A 106 12.05 6.99 1.51
CA PRO A 106 12.90 6.38 0.49
C PRO A 106 12.06 5.71 -0.60
N GLY A 107 12.21 6.21 -1.84
CA GLY A 107 11.40 5.78 -2.99
C GLY A 107 10.05 6.48 -3.12
N GLY A 108 9.68 7.38 -2.20
CA GLY A 108 8.49 8.22 -2.33
C GLY A 108 8.64 9.23 -3.48
N SER A 109 7.53 9.59 -4.14
CA SER A 109 7.50 10.46 -5.31
C SER A 109 6.24 11.31 -5.33
N GLU A 110 6.41 12.61 -5.16
CA GLU A 110 5.30 13.57 -5.32
C GLU A 110 4.81 13.62 -6.78
N THR A 111 5.71 13.47 -7.74
CA THR A 111 5.38 13.46 -9.16
C THR A 111 4.45 12.29 -9.49
N ASP A 112 4.80 11.08 -9.07
CA ASP A 112 3.98 9.89 -9.31
C ASP A 112 2.65 9.96 -8.56
N TYR A 113 2.67 10.46 -7.33
CA TYR A 113 1.44 10.70 -6.56
C TYR A 113 0.48 11.60 -7.33
N ARG A 114 0.93 12.76 -7.79
CA ARG A 114 0.09 13.72 -8.51
C ARG A 114 -0.38 13.20 -9.87
N ALA A 115 0.49 12.46 -10.58
CA ALA A 115 0.17 11.97 -11.91
C ALA A 115 -0.76 10.74 -11.90
N VAL A 116 -0.62 9.85 -10.92
CA VAL A 116 -1.30 8.55 -10.90
C VAL A 116 -2.25 8.41 -9.72
N THR A 117 -1.77 8.59 -8.51
CA THR A 117 -2.52 8.26 -7.29
C THR A 117 -3.60 9.28 -6.96
N GLU A 118 -3.27 10.56 -6.98
CA GLU A 118 -4.22 11.62 -6.61
C GLU A 118 -5.49 11.62 -7.49
N PRO A 119 -5.41 11.47 -8.83
CA PRO A 119 -6.59 11.35 -9.68
C PRO A 119 -7.48 10.16 -9.30
N VAL A 120 -6.89 9.00 -9.00
CA VAL A 120 -7.65 7.81 -8.55
C VAL A 120 -8.37 8.09 -7.24
N LEU A 121 -7.65 8.63 -6.23
CA LEU A 121 -8.25 8.92 -4.92
C LEU A 121 -9.33 10.00 -5.00
N ARG A 122 -9.14 11.01 -5.85
CA ARG A 122 -10.15 12.06 -6.09
C ARG A 122 -11.38 11.58 -6.82
N GLY A 123 -11.25 10.52 -7.62
CA GLY A 123 -12.33 9.91 -8.40
C GLY A 123 -13.11 8.83 -7.64
N LEU A 124 -12.79 8.55 -6.38
CA LEU A 124 -13.53 7.57 -5.59
C LEU A 124 -14.98 8.04 -5.36
N PRO A 125 -15.97 7.13 -5.52
CA PRO A 125 -17.37 7.49 -5.35
C PRO A 125 -17.71 7.75 -3.87
N PRO A 126 -18.61 8.68 -3.57
CA PRO A 126 -19.16 8.81 -2.22
C PRO A 126 -19.92 7.55 -1.81
N GLY A 127 -19.96 7.29 -0.50
CA GLY A 127 -20.57 6.08 0.06
C GLY A 127 -19.61 4.89 0.17
N LEU A 128 -18.44 4.96 -0.47
CA LEU A 128 -17.41 3.92 -0.37
C LEU A 128 -16.88 3.83 1.06
N ARG A 129 -16.77 2.62 1.59
CA ARG A 129 -16.13 2.37 2.89
C ARG A 129 -14.61 2.38 2.72
N ILE A 130 -13.95 3.34 3.33
CA ILE A 130 -12.49 3.45 3.34
C ILE A 130 -11.94 2.70 4.54
N CYS A 131 -10.97 1.83 4.31
CA CYS A 131 -10.19 1.12 5.33
C CYS A 131 -8.72 1.52 5.18
N PRO A 132 -8.26 2.57 5.87
CA PRO A 132 -6.87 3.00 5.80
C PRO A 132 -5.95 2.04 6.57
N GLY A 133 -4.64 2.11 6.30
CA GLY A 133 -3.63 1.32 7.02
C GLY A 133 -3.47 1.72 8.48
N HIS A 134 -3.86 2.94 8.83
CA HIS A 134 -3.88 3.50 10.18
C HIS A 134 -5.21 4.20 10.45
N GLY A 135 -5.69 4.15 11.70
CA GLY A 135 -6.95 4.75 12.11
C GLY A 135 -8.17 3.87 11.82
N GLU A 136 -9.33 4.43 12.07
CA GLU A 136 -10.60 3.71 11.96
C GLU A 136 -11.19 3.78 10.54
N PRO A 137 -11.86 2.73 10.08
CA PRO A 137 -12.61 2.76 8.83
C PRO A 137 -13.73 3.81 8.87
N TYR A 138 -14.00 4.45 7.73
CA TYR A 138 -15.05 5.46 7.60
C TYR A 138 -15.74 5.40 6.23
N ILE A 139 -16.88 6.10 6.12
CA ILE A 139 -17.59 6.23 4.85
C ILE A 139 -17.14 7.51 4.16
N LEU A 140 -16.70 7.40 2.90
CA LEU A 140 -16.29 8.53 2.10
C LEU A 140 -17.49 9.44 1.83
N LYS A 141 -17.42 10.70 2.27
CA LYS A 141 -18.46 11.69 2.00
C LYS A 141 -18.31 12.26 0.59
N GLY A 142 -19.42 12.67 -0.01
CA GLY A 142 -19.39 13.46 -1.24
C GLY A 142 -18.66 14.79 -1.01
N LYS A 143 -18.08 15.36 -2.06
CA LYS A 143 -17.62 16.75 -2.05
C LYS A 143 -18.87 17.63 -2.00
N GLU A 144 -18.97 18.48 -0.98
CA GLU A 144 -19.93 19.58 -0.95
C GLU A 144 -19.57 20.63 -1.98
#